data_660ec47c90289b03a73314ed2740c2f7
#
_entry.id   660ec47c90289b03a73314ed2740c2f7
#
_cell.length_a   1.000
_cell.length_b   1.000
_cell.length_c   1.000
_cell.angle_alpha   90.00
_cell.angle_beta   90.00
_cell.angle_gamma   90.00
#
_symmetry.space_group_name_H-M   'P 1'
#
loop_
_entity.id
_entity.type
_entity.pdbx_description
1 polymer ?
#
loop_
_entity_poly.entity_id
_entity_poly.type
_entity_poly.pdbx_seq_one_letter_code
_entity_poly.pdbx_strand_id
1 'polypeptide(L)'
;MSTRLDWGKIFRLTATAGFMASAALHLSTFTPFPPASAAAIALVLLVVAFGLLAAVVVRLRESGAPVRGQGTVRVVEWRTLLGLIPEGPKRAGVAVIAYVLMNLVLCLLLADEGAGSVRLLSGHLLLFYLIPFMYFRFVEPRLRGDGGPSQP
;
A
#
# COMPACT_ATOMS: atom_id res chain seq x y z
N MET A 1 3.68 -22.20 27.10
CA MET A 1 4.30 -21.12 26.33
C MET A 1 3.27 -20.62 25.32
N SER A 2 2.63 -19.48 25.57
CA SER A 2 1.67 -18.88 24.63
C SER A 2 2.48 -18.10 23.59
N THR A 3 2.58 -18.62 22.39
CA THR A 3 3.12 -17.90 21.24
C THR A 3 2.16 -16.77 20.88
N ARG A 4 2.36 -15.59 21.45
CA ARG A 4 1.60 -14.40 21.03
C ARG A 4 1.88 -14.17 19.55
N LEU A 5 0.81 -14.25 18.76
CA LEU A 5 0.86 -13.99 17.32
C LEU A 5 1.35 -12.55 17.09
N ASP A 6 2.48 -12.41 16.39
CA ASP A 6 3.01 -11.08 16.06
C ASP A 6 2.26 -10.51 14.84
N TRP A 7 1.16 -9.84 15.13
CA TRP A 7 0.32 -9.19 14.12
C TRP A 7 1.08 -8.19 13.26
N GLY A 8 2.07 -7.49 13.82
CA GLY A 8 2.90 -6.55 13.04
C GLY A 8 3.70 -7.26 11.95
N LYS A 9 4.26 -8.42 12.27
CA LYS A 9 4.97 -9.27 11.31
C LYS A 9 4.04 -9.80 10.22
N ILE A 10 2.84 -10.26 10.61
CA ILE A 10 1.83 -10.77 9.66
C ILE A 10 1.42 -9.66 8.70
N PHE A 11 1.02 -8.49 9.18
CA PHE A 11 0.61 -7.37 8.33
C PHE A 11 1.72 -6.93 7.37
N ARG A 12 2.97 -6.88 7.85
CA ARG A 12 4.14 -6.56 7.03
C ARG A 12 4.35 -7.56 5.90
N LEU A 13 4.29 -8.85 6.20
CA LEU A 13 4.43 -9.91 5.19
C LEU A 13 3.28 -9.88 4.19
N THR A 14 2.04 -9.75 4.66
CA THR A 14 0.84 -9.68 3.81
C THR A 14 0.87 -8.46 2.90
N ALA A 15 1.26 -7.28 3.42
CA ALA A 15 1.38 -6.06 2.63
C ALA A 15 2.47 -6.19 1.56
N THR A 16 3.63 -6.78 1.90
CA THR A 16 4.71 -7.03 0.95
C THR A 16 4.29 -8.02 -0.13
N ALA A 17 3.73 -9.16 0.26
CA ALA A 17 3.27 -10.18 -0.68
C ALA A 17 2.17 -9.64 -1.60
N GLY A 18 1.21 -8.89 -1.04
CA GLY A 18 0.14 -8.26 -1.81
C GLY A 18 0.66 -7.21 -2.80
N PHE A 19 1.64 -6.39 -2.41
CA PHE A 19 2.28 -5.44 -3.33
C PHE A 19 2.97 -6.16 -4.48
N MET A 20 3.75 -7.21 -4.20
CA MET A 20 4.42 -8.00 -5.24
C MET A 20 3.43 -8.73 -6.15
N ALA A 21 2.36 -9.31 -5.59
CA ALA A 21 1.30 -9.97 -6.37
C ALA A 21 0.56 -8.97 -7.26
N SER A 22 0.28 -7.75 -6.76
CA SER A 22 -0.34 -6.69 -7.56
C SER A 22 0.56 -6.22 -8.69
N ALA A 23 1.87 -6.12 -8.45
CA ALA A 23 2.85 -5.79 -9.49
C ALA A 23 2.91 -6.87 -10.56
N ALA A 24 2.97 -8.15 -10.17
CA ALA A 24 2.98 -9.28 -11.10
C ALA A 24 1.67 -9.33 -11.93
N LEU A 25 0.51 -9.15 -11.29
CA LEU A 25 -0.76 -9.08 -11.97
C LEU A 25 -0.78 -7.91 -12.97
N HIS A 26 -0.32 -6.75 -12.56
CA HIS A 26 -0.26 -5.57 -13.43
C HIS A 26 0.65 -5.80 -14.64
N LEU A 27 1.84 -6.36 -14.44
CA LEU A 27 2.76 -6.72 -15.51
C LEU A 27 2.16 -7.74 -16.48
N SER A 28 1.36 -8.71 -15.98
CA SER A 28 0.69 -9.69 -16.83
C SER A 28 -0.31 -9.07 -17.80
N THR A 29 -0.85 -7.88 -17.48
CA THR A 29 -1.80 -7.18 -18.38
C THR A 29 -1.14 -6.60 -19.64
N PHE A 30 0.20 -6.57 -19.71
CA PHE A 30 0.95 -6.17 -20.90
C PHE A 30 1.28 -7.35 -21.81
N THR A 31 0.93 -8.57 -21.42
CA THR A 31 1.06 -9.75 -22.27
C THR A 31 -0.16 -9.89 -23.18
N PRO A 32 -0.02 -10.48 -24.39
CA PRO A 32 -1.14 -10.65 -25.33
C PRO A 32 -2.24 -11.57 -24.80
N PHE A 33 -1.94 -12.37 -23.79
CA PHE A 33 -2.89 -13.30 -23.17
C PHE A 33 -2.91 -13.14 -21.67
N PRO A 34 -3.66 -12.17 -21.11
CA PRO A 34 -3.82 -12.07 -19.67
C PRO A 34 -4.49 -13.35 -19.13
N PRO A 35 -4.11 -13.83 -17.95
CA PRO A 35 -4.71 -15.04 -17.39
C PRO A 35 -6.23 -14.88 -17.23
N ALA A 36 -7.01 -15.89 -17.61
CA ALA A 36 -8.47 -15.89 -17.51
C ALA A 36 -8.97 -15.61 -16.08
N SER A 37 -8.13 -15.91 -15.06
CA SER A 37 -8.37 -15.65 -13.64
C SER A 37 -7.98 -14.24 -13.17
N ALA A 38 -7.46 -13.37 -14.06
CA ALA A 38 -6.92 -12.07 -13.66
C ALA A 38 -7.95 -11.21 -12.88
N ALA A 39 -9.20 -11.20 -13.32
CA ALA A 39 -10.26 -10.44 -12.65
C ALA A 39 -10.57 -11.01 -11.24
N ALA A 40 -10.64 -12.34 -11.10
CA ALA A 40 -10.85 -12.99 -9.81
C ALA A 40 -9.68 -12.74 -8.86
N ILE A 41 -8.44 -12.85 -9.33
CA ILE A 41 -7.25 -12.55 -8.56
C ILE A 41 -7.27 -11.07 -8.13
N ALA A 42 -7.59 -10.14 -9.03
CA ALA A 42 -7.69 -8.73 -8.72
C ALA A 42 -8.73 -8.45 -7.61
N LEU A 43 -9.88 -9.12 -7.65
CA LEU A 43 -10.92 -8.97 -6.63
C LEU A 43 -10.45 -9.46 -5.25
N VAL A 44 -9.81 -10.63 -5.19
CA VAL A 44 -9.24 -11.15 -3.93
C VAL A 44 -8.19 -10.20 -3.37
N LEU A 45 -7.28 -9.73 -4.22
CA LEU A 45 -6.27 -8.74 -3.82
C LEU A 45 -6.91 -7.44 -3.31
N LEU A 46 -8.00 -6.99 -3.94
CA LEU A 46 -8.72 -5.80 -3.51
C LEU A 46 -9.30 -5.94 -2.10
N VAL A 47 -9.94 -7.06 -1.80
CA VAL A 47 -10.50 -7.34 -0.47
C VAL A 47 -9.39 -7.34 0.60
N VAL A 48 -8.27 -8.02 0.32
CA VAL A 48 -7.10 -8.03 1.23
C VAL A 48 -6.52 -6.63 1.41
N ALA A 49 -6.43 -5.83 0.33
CA ALA A 49 -5.93 -4.45 0.40
C ALA A 49 -6.79 -3.57 1.31
N PHE A 50 -8.12 -3.66 1.21
CA PHE A 50 -9.01 -2.94 2.13
C PHE A 50 -8.86 -3.37 3.58
N GLY A 51 -8.68 -4.67 3.84
CA GLY A 51 -8.37 -5.18 5.18
C GLY A 51 -7.07 -4.60 5.74
N LEU A 52 -6.03 -4.52 4.92
CA LEU A 52 -4.75 -3.92 5.30
C LEU A 52 -4.86 -2.40 5.53
N LEU A 53 -5.62 -1.68 4.69
CA LEU A 53 -5.87 -0.25 4.90
C LEU A 53 -6.63 0.02 6.20
N ALA A 54 -7.64 -0.79 6.50
CA ALA A 54 -8.34 -0.72 7.78
C ALA A 54 -7.37 -0.98 8.95
N ALA A 55 -6.49 -1.98 8.84
CA ALA A 55 -5.46 -2.24 9.85
C ALA A 55 -4.51 -1.06 10.03
N VAL A 56 -4.09 -0.37 8.95
CA VAL A 56 -3.29 0.86 9.04
C VAL A 56 -4.02 1.93 9.85
N VAL A 57 -5.31 2.16 9.58
CA VAL A 57 -6.11 3.17 10.30
C VAL A 57 -6.21 2.84 11.79
N VAL A 58 -6.47 1.57 12.13
CA VAL A 58 -6.53 1.11 13.54
C VAL A 58 -5.17 1.32 14.22
N ARG A 59 -4.09 0.90 13.59
CA ARG A 59 -2.73 1.02 14.13
C ARG A 59 -2.28 2.48 14.30
N LEU A 60 -2.64 3.36 13.38
CA LEU A 60 -2.37 4.79 13.52
C LEU A 60 -3.08 5.39 14.73
N ARG A 61 -4.31 4.95 15.02
CA ARG A 61 -5.05 5.39 16.21
C ARG A 61 -4.42 4.88 17.50
N GLU A 62 -3.99 3.60 17.51
CA GLU A 62 -3.35 2.97 18.67
C GLU A 62 -1.95 3.54 18.96
N SER A 63 -1.20 3.92 17.94
CA SER A 63 0.18 4.39 18.07
C SER A 63 0.33 5.81 18.61
N GLY A 64 -0.77 6.52 18.86
CA GLY A 64 -0.71 7.93 19.26
C GLY A 64 -0.07 8.83 18.21
N ALA A 65 -0.16 8.45 16.93
CA ALA A 65 0.40 9.23 15.82
C ALA A 65 0.04 10.71 15.97
N PRO A 66 0.97 11.64 15.64
CA PRO A 66 0.73 13.06 15.79
C PRO A 66 -0.50 13.47 14.99
N VAL A 67 -1.46 14.05 15.69
CA VAL A 67 -2.74 14.52 15.12
C VAL A 67 -2.83 16.03 15.28
N ARG A 68 -3.15 16.71 14.21
CA ARG A 68 -3.43 18.14 14.21
C ARG A 68 -4.93 18.37 14.17
N GLY A 69 -5.44 19.24 15.04
CA GLY A 69 -6.83 19.64 15.10
C GLY A 69 -7.33 19.85 16.52
N GLN A 70 -8.24 20.79 16.70
CA GLN A 70 -8.96 21.01 17.95
C GLN A 70 -10.40 20.47 17.80
N GLY A 71 -10.90 19.78 18.82
CA GLY A 71 -12.27 19.26 18.81
C GLY A 71 -12.40 17.85 18.24
N THR A 72 -13.54 17.58 17.58
CA THR A 72 -13.93 16.23 17.11
C THR A 72 -13.20 15.74 15.87
N VAL A 73 -12.54 16.62 15.10
CA VAL A 73 -11.82 16.26 13.89
C VAL A 73 -10.32 16.27 14.16
N ARG A 74 -9.76 15.08 14.36
CA ARG A 74 -8.31 14.87 14.48
C ARG A 74 -7.78 14.35 13.14
N VAL A 75 -6.94 15.17 12.48
CA VAL A 75 -6.31 14.80 11.21
C VAL A 75 -4.88 14.35 11.49
N VAL A 76 -4.53 13.17 11.02
CA VAL A 76 -3.15 12.66 11.12
C VAL A 76 -2.22 13.60 10.33
N GLU A 77 -1.11 13.98 10.95
CA GLU A 77 -0.12 14.86 10.32
C GLU A 77 0.75 14.07 9.33
N TRP A 78 0.27 13.97 8.10
CA TRP A 78 0.91 13.19 7.03
C TRP A 78 2.35 13.58 6.76
N ARG A 79 2.70 14.87 6.92
CA ARG A 79 4.10 15.34 6.75
C ARG A 79 5.04 14.66 7.74
N THR A 80 4.63 14.54 8.99
CA THR A 80 5.41 13.85 10.02
C THR A 80 5.54 12.36 9.70
N LEU A 81 4.45 11.69 9.29
CA LEU A 81 4.52 10.28 8.90
C LEU A 81 5.41 10.04 7.68
N LEU A 82 5.32 10.91 6.66
CA LEU A 82 6.19 10.84 5.49
C LEU A 82 7.66 11.08 5.83
N GLY A 83 7.94 11.88 6.86
CA GLY A 83 9.29 12.09 7.39
C GLY A 83 9.91 10.81 7.99
N LEU A 84 9.08 9.87 8.44
CA LEU A 84 9.53 8.58 8.94
C LEU A 84 9.95 7.60 7.84
N ILE A 85 9.65 7.86 6.57
CA ILE A 85 10.02 7.00 5.45
C ILE A 85 11.39 7.40 4.95
N PRO A 86 12.36 6.47 4.78
CA PRO A 86 13.66 6.78 4.20
C PRO A 86 13.52 7.33 2.77
N GLU A 87 14.45 8.18 2.35
CA GLU A 87 14.38 8.89 1.06
C GLU A 87 14.31 7.95 -0.15
N GLY A 88 15.04 6.82 -0.14
CA GLY A 88 15.00 5.85 -1.24
C GLY A 88 13.60 5.26 -1.46
N PRO A 89 13.00 4.58 -0.47
CA PRO A 89 11.63 4.10 -0.55
C PRO A 89 10.59 5.19 -0.83
N LYS A 90 10.77 6.39 -0.29
CA LYS A 90 9.90 7.55 -0.54
C LYS A 90 9.89 7.94 -2.02
N ARG A 91 11.07 8.06 -2.64
CA ARG A 91 11.21 8.34 -4.08
C ARG A 91 10.61 7.22 -4.93
N ALA A 92 10.85 5.95 -4.56
CA ALA A 92 10.24 4.82 -5.24
C ALA A 92 8.70 4.86 -5.14
N GLY A 93 8.14 5.20 -3.98
CA GLY A 93 6.71 5.37 -3.79
C GLY A 93 6.13 6.48 -4.67
N VAL A 94 6.80 7.63 -4.76
CA VAL A 94 6.41 8.72 -5.65
C VAL A 94 6.43 8.28 -7.12
N ALA A 95 7.46 7.52 -7.53
CA ALA A 95 7.54 6.98 -8.88
C ALA A 95 6.38 6.01 -9.19
N VAL A 96 6.00 5.14 -8.25
CA VAL A 96 4.84 4.25 -8.40
C VAL A 96 3.55 5.05 -8.53
N ILE A 97 3.35 6.08 -7.71
CA ILE A 97 2.17 6.97 -7.80
C ILE A 97 2.12 7.64 -9.17
N ALA A 98 3.21 8.26 -9.61
CA ALA A 98 3.29 8.91 -10.92
C ALA A 98 3.00 7.94 -12.06
N TYR A 99 3.57 6.72 -11.99
CA TYR A 99 3.31 5.67 -12.96
C TYR A 99 1.82 5.27 -13.01
N VAL A 100 1.17 5.07 -11.85
CA VAL A 100 -0.25 4.68 -11.80
C VAL A 100 -1.15 5.79 -12.33
N LEU A 101 -0.85 7.05 -12.02
CA LEU A 101 -1.59 8.19 -12.56
C LEU A 101 -1.44 8.28 -14.08
N MET A 102 -0.22 8.09 -14.60
CA MET A 102 0.01 8.04 -16.05
C MET A 102 -0.73 6.86 -16.70
N ASN A 103 -0.68 5.67 -16.08
CA ASN A 103 -1.41 4.50 -16.57
C ASN A 103 -2.92 4.73 -16.57
N LEU A 104 -3.48 5.42 -15.55
CA LEU A 104 -4.88 5.82 -15.50
C LEU A 104 -5.25 6.70 -16.71
N VAL A 105 -4.46 7.75 -16.97
CA VAL A 105 -4.68 8.66 -18.10
C VAL A 105 -4.60 7.90 -19.42
N LEU A 106 -3.61 7.04 -19.60
CA LEU A 106 -3.47 6.23 -20.81
C LEU A 106 -4.65 5.27 -21.00
N CYS A 107 -5.11 4.59 -19.94
CA CYS A 107 -6.28 3.72 -20.02
C CYS A 107 -7.56 4.49 -20.37
N LEU A 108 -7.71 5.73 -19.89
CA LEU A 108 -8.86 6.57 -20.23
C LEU A 108 -8.82 7.11 -21.66
N LEU A 109 -7.63 7.42 -22.18
CA LEU A 109 -7.44 7.96 -23.53
C LEU A 109 -7.45 6.88 -24.62
N LEU A 110 -6.96 5.68 -24.28
CA LEU A 110 -6.79 4.56 -25.22
C LEU A 110 -7.81 3.44 -24.95
N ALA A 111 -8.97 3.78 -24.37
CA ALA A 111 -9.96 2.83 -23.92
C ALA A 111 -10.37 1.86 -25.02
N ASP A 112 -9.73 0.69 -25.01
CA ASP A 112 -10.16 -0.48 -25.76
C ASP A 112 -10.98 -1.38 -24.84
N GLU A 113 -12.13 -1.87 -25.30
CA GLU A 113 -13.10 -2.57 -24.46
C GLU A 113 -12.52 -3.90 -23.96
N GLY A 114 -12.37 -4.04 -22.65
CA GLY A 114 -12.05 -5.31 -21.96
C GLY A 114 -10.67 -5.37 -21.33
N ALA A 115 -9.58 -5.33 -22.04
CA ALA A 115 -8.23 -5.42 -21.48
C ALA A 115 -7.86 -4.18 -20.64
N GLY A 116 -8.40 -3.01 -20.99
CA GLY A 116 -8.21 -1.75 -20.28
C GLY A 116 -8.74 -1.77 -18.85
N SER A 117 -9.86 -2.44 -18.58
CA SER A 117 -10.48 -2.48 -17.24
C SER A 117 -9.64 -3.27 -16.22
N VAL A 118 -9.10 -4.43 -16.61
CA VAL A 118 -8.21 -5.23 -15.72
C VAL A 118 -6.90 -4.50 -15.48
N ARG A 119 -6.34 -3.86 -16.49
CA ARG A 119 -5.12 -3.06 -16.38
C ARG A 119 -5.33 -1.85 -15.48
N LEU A 120 -6.47 -1.18 -15.60
CA LEU A 120 -6.83 -0.06 -14.74
C LEU A 120 -6.96 -0.52 -13.29
N LEU A 121 -7.70 -1.59 -13.03
CA LEU A 121 -7.91 -2.15 -11.68
C LEU A 121 -6.59 -2.60 -11.06
N SER A 122 -5.75 -3.32 -11.79
CA SER A 122 -4.44 -3.78 -11.30
C SER A 122 -3.48 -2.63 -10.99
N GLY A 123 -3.53 -1.54 -11.76
CA GLY A 123 -2.80 -0.31 -11.47
C GLY A 123 -3.25 0.32 -10.14
N HIS A 124 -4.56 0.40 -9.88
CA HIS A 124 -5.07 0.91 -8.60
C HIS A 124 -4.68 0.01 -7.42
N LEU A 125 -4.63 -1.32 -7.61
CA LEU A 125 -4.17 -2.23 -6.57
C LEU A 125 -2.74 -1.92 -6.12
N LEU A 126 -1.85 -1.49 -7.02
CA LEU A 126 -0.50 -1.04 -6.64
C LEU A 126 -0.54 0.11 -5.63
N LEU A 127 -1.44 1.08 -5.79
CA LEU A 127 -1.60 2.18 -4.83
C LEU A 127 -2.18 1.69 -3.50
N PHE A 128 -3.20 0.83 -3.55
CA PHE A 128 -3.83 0.30 -2.34
C PHE A 128 -2.86 -0.53 -1.50
N TYR A 129 -1.91 -1.23 -2.11
CA TYR A 129 -0.88 -1.97 -1.38
C TYR A 129 0.35 -1.13 -1.05
N LEU A 130 0.66 -0.07 -1.80
CA LEU A 130 1.77 0.82 -1.51
C LEU A 130 1.63 1.46 -0.13
N ILE A 131 0.42 1.93 0.21
CA ILE A 131 0.15 2.59 1.50
C ILE A 131 0.43 1.67 2.69
N PRO A 132 -0.21 0.48 2.82
CA PRO A 132 0.07 -0.43 3.92
C PRO A 132 1.50 -0.97 3.87
N PHE A 133 2.07 -1.22 2.71
CA PHE A 133 3.48 -1.60 2.58
C PHE A 133 4.41 -0.55 3.20
N MET A 134 4.28 0.71 2.81
CA MET A 134 5.09 1.80 3.37
C MET A 134 4.87 1.96 4.87
N TYR A 135 3.62 1.88 5.33
CA TYR A 135 3.29 2.02 6.73
C TYR A 135 3.90 0.90 7.58
N PHE A 136 3.59 -0.35 7.30
CA PHE A 136 4.04 -1.48 8.11
C PHE A 136 5.56 -1.73 8.01
N ARG A 137 6.17 -1.33 6.91
CA ARG A 137 7.62 -1.52 6.72
C ARG A 137 8.46 -0.43 7.34
N PHE A 138 8.03 0.83 7.28
CA PHE A 138 8.86 1.97 7.62
C PHE A 138 8.30 2.85 8.74
N VAL A 139 6.99 3.04 8.81
CA VAL A 139 6.35 3.97 9.75
C VAL A 139 6.08 3.30 11.09
N GLU A 140 5.37 2.18 11.11
CA GLU A 140 4.97 1.49 12.34
C GLU A 140 6.15 1.15 13.25
N PRO A 141 7.28 0.56 12.77
CA PRO A 141 8.42 0.26 13.63
C PRO A 141 9.00 1.48 14.31
N ARG A 142 9.04 2.62 13.59
CA ARG A 142 9.57 3.89 14.14
C ARG A 142 8.61 4.54 15.14
N LEU A 143 7.31 4.43 14.93
CA LEU A 143 6.32 4.90 15.92
C LEU A 143 6.37 4.07 17.21
N ARG A 144 6.72 2.78 17.12
CA ARG A 144 6.88 1.90 18.29
C ARG A 144 8.22 2.06 19.02
N GLY A 145 9.15 2.80 18.47
CA GLY A 145 10.51 2.91 19.00
C GLY A 145 11.42 1.73 18.66
N ASP A 146 10.94 0.74 17.91
CA ASP A 146 11.69 -0.46 17.55
C ASP A 146 12.72 -0.21 16.42
N GLY A 147 12.75 0.98 15.84
CA GLY A 147 13.51 1.31 14.64
C GLY A 147 14.53 2.45 14.80
N GLY A 148 14.84 2.84 16.02
CA GLY A 148 15.91 3.82 16.25
C GLY A 148 17.28 3.19 15.96
N PRO A 149 18.15 3.81 15.11
CA PRO A 149 19.56 3.52 15.25
C PRO A 149 19.91 3.92 16.68
N SER A 150 20.54 3.01 17.44
CA SER A 150 21.28 3.38 18.64
C SER A 150 22.15 4.58 18.27
N GLN A 151 21.75 5.77 18.72
CA GLN A 151 22.58 6.96 18.54
C GLN A 151 23.91 6.68 19.25
N PRO A 152 25.04 6.91 18.58
CA PRO A 152 26.36 6.80 19.20
C PRO A 152 26.58 7.84 20.30
#